data_d7d79ec8bb5a82999eabb065881714dd
#
_entry.id   d7d79ec8bb5a82999eabb065881714dd
#
_cell.length_a   1.000
_cell.length_b   1.000
_cell.length_c   1.000
_cell.angle_alpha   90.00
_cell.angle_beta   90.00
_cell.angle_gamma   90.00
#
_symmetry.space_group_name_H-M   'P 1'
#
loop_
_entity.id
_entity.type
_entity.pdbx_description
1 polymer ?
#
loop_
_entity_poly.entity_id
_entity_poly.type
_entity_poly.pdbx_seq_one_letter_code
_entity_poly.pdbx_strand_id
1 'polypeptide(L)'
;AIAKIAGIIMCYNYSIKYRLNYQSLMPPNLFGPGDNYDLKNSHFFPALLKKIYLAKIKKEKTLDVWGTGKPKRELMFVEDFVDALIFFMKKKVKEPFINIGVGKDFTIEWYAKYIMKKLGVKLKISYDKNRLDGMPKKCLDISLAKKYGWKPTNSLDYGFNLTLKDFLKNR
;
A
#
# COMPACT_ATOMS: atom_id res chain seq x y z
N ALA A 1 -14.84 8.27 4.07
CA ALA A 1 -15.16 7.79 2.71
C ALA A 1 -15.94 8.82 1.91
N ILE A 2 -17.07 9.38 2.44
CA ILE A 2 -17.95 10.30 1.72
C ILE A 2 -17.21 11.54 1.18
N ALA A 3 -16.35 12.18 1.99
CA ALA A 3 -15.57 13.35 1.55
C ALA A 3 -14.67 13.06 0.34
N LYS A 4 -14.08 11.86 0.27
CA LYS A 4 -13.27 11.42 -0.88
C LYS A 4 -14.13 11.24 -2.13
N ILE A 5 -15.31 10.62 -1.99
CA ILE A 5 -16.26 10.42 -3.10
C ILE A 5 -16.73 11.76 -3.62
N ALA A 6 -17.13 12.68 -2.73
CA ALA A 6 -17.52 14.04 -3.11
C ALA A 6 -16.42 14.78 -3.87
N GLY A 7 -15.16 14.67 -3.40
CA GLY A 7 -14.01 15.26 -4.08
C GLY A 7 -13.80 14.72 -5.50
N ILE A 8 -13.92 13.41 -5.71
CA ILE A 8 -13.81 12.78 -7.04
C ILE A 8 -14.90 13.32 -7.98
N ILE A 9 -16.15 13.32 -7.51
CA ILE A 9 -17.30 13.80 -8.30
C ILE A 9 -17.15 15.30 -8.61
N MET A 10 -16.70 16.10 -7.65
CA MET A 10 -16.44 17.53 -7.84
C MET A 10 -15.36 17.75 -8.90
N CYS A 11 -14.20 17.08 -8.81
CA CYS A 11 -13.15 17.17 -9.81
C CYS A 11 -13.66 16.82 -11.21
N TYR A 12 -14.43 15.75 -11.33
CA TYR A 12 -15.01 15.31 -12.59
C TYR A 12 -15.97 16.36 -13.18
N ASN A 13 -16.90 16.89 -12.38
CA ASN A 13 -17.86 17.90 -12.83
C ASN A 13 -17.18 19.21 -13.23
N TYR A 14 -16.15 19.64 -12.49
CA TYR A 14 -15.34 20.81 -12.86
C TYR A 14 -14.60 20.59 -14.18
N SER A 15 -14.05 19.40 -14.40
CA SER A 15 -13.41 19.06 -15.68
C SER A 15 -14.35 19.20 -16.85
N ILE A 16 -15.61 18.73 -16.71
CA ILE A 16 -16.61 18.84 -17.78
C ILE A 16 -17.06 20.28 -17.96
N LYS A 17 -17.50 20.94 -16.87
CA LYS A 17 -18.10 22.28 -16.92
C LYS A 17 -17.13 23.34 -17.43
N TYR A 18 -15.88 23.27 -17.00
CA TYR A 18 -14.88 24.31 -17.31
C TYR A 18 -13.82 23.84 -18.32
N ARG A 19 -13.97 22.64 -18.89
CA ARG A 19 -13.01 22.01 -19.83
C ARG A 19 -11.59 21.93 -19.26
N LEU A 20 -11.47 21.67 -17.96
CA LEU A 20 -10.20 21.52 -17.25
C LEU A 20 -9.74 20.06 -17.29
N ASN A 21 -8.44 19.83 -17.07
CA ASN A 21 -7.89 18.48 -17.00
C ASN A 21 -7.68 18.05 -15.54
N TYR A 22 -8.74 18.02 -14.73
CA TYR A 22 -8.71 17.47 -13.39
C TYR A 22 -8.93 15.97 -13.44
N GLN A 23 -8.10 15.22 -12.71
CA GLN A 23 -8.13 13.77 -12.67
C GLN A 23 -8.04 13.27 -11.24
N SER A 24 -8.72 12.17 -10.96
CA SER A 24 -8.66 11.50 -9.68
C SER A 24 -7.97 10.13 -9.83
N LEU A 25 -6.84 9.96 -9.15
CA LEU A 25 -6.11 8.68 -9.13
C LEU A 25 -6.33 7.99 -7.80
N MET A 26 -6.70 6.71 -7.84
CA MET A 26 -7.05 5.90 -6.67
C MET A 26 -5.96 4.86 -6.40
N PRO A 27 -5.03 5.09 -5.46
CA PRO A 27 -4.01 4.11 -5.11
C PRO A 27 -4.51 3.05 -4.13
N PRO A 28 -3.86 1.87 -4.06
CA PRO A 28 -4.04 0.90 -2.99
C PRO A 28 -3.29 1.36 -1.72
N ASN A 29 -2.85 0.42 -0.87
CA ASN A 29 -1.95 0.78 0.22
C ASN A 29 -0.57 1.10 -0.36
N LEU A 30 -0.10 2.32 -0.12
CA LEU A 30 1.24 2.75 -0.48
C LEU A 30 2.22 2.39 0.63
N PHE A 31 3.48 2.16 0.27
CA PHE A 31 4.60 2.01 1.18
C PHE A 31 5.88 2.59 0.57
N GLY A 32 6.82 3.00 1.40
CA GLY A 32 8.08 3.57 0.91
C GLY A 32 8.89 4.29 1.99
N PRO A 33 10.00 4.93 1.62
CA PRO A 33 10.72 5.84 2.50
C PRO A 33 9.82 6.96 3.04
N GLY A 34 10.03 7.37 4.29
CA GLY A 34 9.21 8.40 4.95
C GLY A 34 7.86 7.89 5.47
N ASP A 35 7.63 6.58 5.50
CA ASP A 35 6.39 6.01 6.05
C ASP A 35 6.29 6.21 7.57
N ASN A 36 5.06 6.13 8.09
CA ASN A 36 4.82 6.22 9.54
C ASN A 36 4.98 4.85 10.19
N TYR A 37 5.94 4.73 11.11
CA TYR A 37 6.23 3.50 11.85
C TYR A 37 5.64 3.50 13.29
N ASP A 38 4.75 4.42 13.64
CA ASP A 38 4.06 4.40 14.93
C ASP A 38 3.13 3.18 15.02
N LEU A 39 3.32 2.32 16.04
CA LEU A 39 2.56 1.05 16.14
C LEU A 39 1.06 1.24 16.42
N LYS A 40 0.63 2.44 16.85
CA LYS A 40 -0.78 2.72 17.13
C LYS A 40 -1.49 3.29 15.90
N ASN A 41 -0.78 4.08 15.07
CA ASN A 41 -1.38 4.90 14.02
C ASN A 41 -0.88 4.56 12.61
N SER A 42 0.10 3.65 12.47
CA SER A 42 0.65 3.27 11.16
C SER A 42 -0.23 2.27 10.42
N HIS A 43 -0.07 2.23 9.11
CA HIS A 43 -0.65 1.20 8.28
C HIS A 43 -0.03 -0.18 8.57
N PHE A 44 -0.70 -1.25 8.12
CA PHE A 44 -0.32 -2.63 8.47
C PHE A 44 1.13 -2.98 8.07
N PHE A 45 1.61 -2.51 6.93
CA PHE A 45 2.93 -2.91 6.41
C PHE A 45 4.09 -2.29 7.21
N PRO A 46 4.14 -0.96 7.45
CA PRO A 46 5.16 -0.39 8.33
C PRO A 46 5.03 -0.89 9.77
N ALA A 47 3.81 -1.17 10.26
CA ALA A 47 3.63 -1.79 11.58
C ALA A 47 4.24 -3.18 11.66
N LEU A 48 4.03 -4.03 10.65
CA LEU A 48 4.66 -5.36 10.57
C LEU A 48 6.18 -5.27 10.50
N LEU A 49 6.71 -4.38 9.68
CA LEU A 49 8.15 -4.16 9.56
C LEU A 49 8.75 -3.81 10.92
N LYS A 50 8.18 -2.83 11.61
CA LYS A 50 8.66 -2.42 12.94
C LYS A 50 8.52 -3.52 13.98
N LYS A 51 7.38 -4.22 14.05
CA LYS A 51 7.16 -5.34 14.99
C LYS A 51 8.19 -6.44 14.79
N ILE A 52 8.40 -6.89 13.56
CA ILE A 52 9.35 -7.96 13.24
C ILE A 52 10.79 -7.53 13.53
N TYR A 53 11.14 -6.28 13.22
CA TYR A 53 12.44 -5.73 13.53
C TYR A 53 12.70 -5.68 15.05
N LEU A 54 11.74 -5.18 15.84
CA LEU A 54 11.85 -5.15 17.30
C LEU A 54 11.95 -6.56 17.90
N ALA A 55 11.13 -7.50 17.41
CA ALA A 55 11.21 -8.90 17.84
C ALA A 55 12.59 -9.53 17.55
N LYS A 56 13.19 -9.20 16.39
CA LYS A 56 14.57 -9.62 16.07
C LYS A 56 15.58 -9.07 17.08
N ILE A 57 15.52 -7.78 17.41
CA ILE A 57 16.48 -7.17 18.36
C ILE A 57 16.31 -7.75 19.76
N LYS A 58 15.07 -7.91 20.22
CA LYS A 58 14.74 -8.45 21.54
C LYS A 58 14.88 -9.98 21.61
N LYS A 59 15.24 -10.64 20.52
CA LYS A 59 15.35 -12.12 20.41
C LYS A 59 14.05 -12.82 20.81
N GLU A 60 12.90 -12.20 20.52
CA GLU A 60 11.58 -12.80 20.75
C GLU A 60 11.39 -14.01 19.83
N LYS A 61 10.52 -14.94 20.24
CA LYS A 61 10.21 -16.16 19.48
C LYS A 61 8.88 -16.07 18.73
N THR A 62 8.05 -15.07 19.05
CA THR A 62 6.69 -14.91 18.53
C THR A 62 6.50 -13.54 17.92
N LEU A 63 5.57 -13.46 16.95
CA LEU A 63 5.09 -12.23 16.32
C LEU A 63 3.57 -12.18 16.47
N ASP A 64 3.06 -11.16 17.16
CA ASP A 64 1.62 -10.97 17.29
C ASP A 64 1.06 -10.20 16.08
N VAL A 65 0.15 -10.87 15.36
CA VAL A 65 -0.59 -10.34 14.22
C VAL A 65 -2.06 -10.19 14.62
N TRP A 66 -2.63 -9.01 14.40
CA TRP A 66 -4.03 -8.75 14.68
C TRP A 66 -4.94 -9.51 13.69
N GLY A 67 -6.06 -10.04 14.21
CA GLY A 67 -7.02 -10.82 13.43
C GLY A 67 -6.50 -12.20 13.06
N THR A 68 -6.94 -12.71 11.93
CA THR A 68 -6.57 -14.05 11.45
C THR A 68 -5.36 -14.08 10.51
N GLY A 69 -4.87 -12.92 10.07
CA GLY A 69 -3.82 -12.82 9.05
C GLY A 69 -4.27 -13.18 7.62
N LYS A 70 -5.53 -13.63 7.44
CA LYS A 70 -6.09 -14.04 6.14
C LYS A 70 -6.48 -12.89 5.20
N PRO A 71 -6.89 -11.70 5.69
CA PRO A 71 -7.24 -10.60 4.80
C PRO A 71 -6.12 -10.28 3.80
N LYS A 72 -6.54 -10.03 2.55
CA LYS A 72 -5.62 -9.72 1.45
C LYS A 72 -5.53 -8.23 1.22
N ARG A 73 -4.33 -7.77 0.96
CA ARG A 73 -4.03 -6.36 0.66
C ARG A 73 -3.11 -6.27 -0.53
N GLU A 74 -3.40 -5.29 -1.37
CA GLU A 74 -2.50 -4.84 -2.41
C GLU A 74 -1.55 -3.80 -1.82
N LEU A 75 -0.25 -3.92 -2.10
CA LEU A 75 0.78 -2.94 -1.79
C LEU A 75 1.40 -2.41 -3.07
N MET A 76 1.64 -1.11 -3.09
CA MET A 76 2.31 -0.42 -4.19
C MET A 76 3.42 0.48 -3.65
N PHE A 77 4.57 0.43 -4.28
CA PHE A 77 5.68 1.32 -3.93
C PHE A 77 5.34 2.77 -4.28
N VAL A 78 5.65 3.70 -3.38
CA VAL A 78 5.22 5.09 -3.50
C VAL A 78 5.76 5.78 -4.75
N GLU A 79 6.97 5.44 -5.20
CA GLU A 79 7.54 6.03 -6.42
C GLU A 79 6.77 5.63 -7.68
N ASP A 80 6.24 4.41 -7.77
CA ASP A 80 5.34 4.03 -8.87
C ASP A 80 4.07 4.89 -8.89
N PHE A 81 3.55 5.27 -7.70
CA PHE A 81 2.41 6.17 -7.65
C PHE A 81 2.77 7.60 -8.10
N VAL A 82 3.96 8.09 -7.74
CA VAL A 82 4.47 9.37 -8.23
C VAL A 82 4.64 9.37 -9.75
N ASP A 83 5.20 8.28 -10.30
CA ASP A 83 5.31 8.10 -11.75
C ASP A 83 3.94 8.09 -12.43
N ALA A 84 2.93 7.45 -11.82
CA ALA A 84 1.56 7.48 -12.31
C ALA A 84 1.00 8.91 -12.32
N LEU A 85 1.21 9.68 -11.24
CA LEU A 85 0.79 11.08 -11.19
C LEU A 85 1.38 11.89 -12.35
N ILE A 86 2.69 11.80 -12.56
CA ILE A 86 3.39 12.51 -13.64
C ILE A 86 2.89 12.06 -15.01
N PHE A 87 2.69 10.74 -15.19
CA PHE A 87 2.17 10.18 -16.45
C PHE A 87 0.77 10.70 -16.76
N PHE A 88 -0.15 10.64 -15.80
CA PHE A 88 -1.53 11.03 -16.02
C PHE A 88 -1.73 12.54 -16.07
N MET A 89 -0.87 13.36 -15.48
CA MET A 89 -0.89 14.83 -15.67
C MET A 89 -0.78 15.22 -17.16
N LYS A 90 -0.12 14.40 -17.98
CA LYS A 90 0.08 14.64 -19.42
C LYS A 90 -0.99 13.96 -20.29
N LYS A 91 -1.98 13.31 -19.69
CA LYS A 91 -3.04 12.58 -20.41
C LYS A 91 -4.37 13.24 -20.23
N LYS A 92 -5.22 13.22 -21.26
CA LYS A 92 -6.66 13.52 -21.12
C LYS A 92 -7.38 12.22 -20.77
N VAL A 93 -8.02 12.21 -19.62
CA VAL A 93 -8.80 11.09 -19.10
C VAL A 93 -10.27 11.48 -19.13
N LYS A 94 -11.13 10.59 -19.63
CA LYS A 94 -12.57 10.84 -19.73
C LYS A 94 -13.34 10.30 -18.52
N GLU A 95 -12.74 9.36 -17.82
CA GLU A 95 -13.34 8.68 -16.67
C GLU A 95 -13.21 9.55 -15.40
N PRO A 96 -14.17 9.45 -14.46
CA PRO A 96 -14.16 10.25 -13.25
C PRO A 96 -12.98 9.93 -12.32
N PHE A 97 -12.43 8.71 -12.41
CA PHE A 97 -11.22 8.29 -11.67
C PHE A 97 -10.52 7.12 -12.36
N ILE A 98 -9.27 6.90 -12.02
CA ILE A 98 -8.46 5.77 -12.47
C ILE A 98 -7.87 5.06 -11.25
N ASN A 99 -8.02 3.75 -11.19
CA ASN A 99 -7.30 2.93 -10.23
C ASN A 99 -5.85 2.77 -10.65
N ILE A 100 -4.94 3.12 -9.75
CA ILE A 100 -3.50 3.00 -9.92
C ILE A 100 -2.99 1.97 -8.91
N GLY A 101 -2.42 0.87 -9.39
CA GLY A 101 -1.99 -0.21 -8.51
C GLY A 101 -1.12 -1.23 -9.22
N VAL A 102 -0.83 -2.32 -8.52
CA VAL A 102 -0.06 -3.48 -9.01
C VAL A 102 -0.99 -4.54 -9.59
N GLY A 103 -2.24 -4.57 -9.14
CA GLY A 103 -3.25 -5.58 -9.52
C GLY A 103 -2.99 -6.96 -8.91
N LYS A 104 -2.21 -7.03 -7.82
CA LYS A 104 -1.92 -8.26 -7.07
C LYS A 104 -2.04 -8.00 -5.58
N ASP A 105 -2.66 -8.93 -4.88
CA ASP A 105 -2.80 -8.89 -3.42
C ASP A 105 -2.21 -10.15 -2.78
N PHE A 106 -1.76 -10.00 -1.54
CA PHE A 106 -1.29 -11.09 -0.70
C PHE A 106 -1.92 -10.97 0.69
N THR A 107 -1.93 -12.09 1.44
CA THR A 107 -2.44 -12.09 2.82
C THR A 107 -1.52 -11.31 3.76
N ILE A 108 -2.06 -10.80 4.85
CA ILE A 108 -1.25 -10.17 5.92
C ILE A 108 -0.19 -11.15 6.43
N GLU A 109 -0.55 -12.43 6.59
CA GLU A 109 0.39 -13.49 6.95
C GLU A 109 1.53 -13.65 5.94
N TRP A 110 1.22 -13.58 4.64
CA TRP A 110 2.24 -13.65 3.59
C TRP A 110 3.24 -12.49 3.71
N TYR A 111 2.74 -11.25 3.94
CA TYR A 111 3.62 -10.10 4.15
C TYR A 111 4.48 -10.24 5.40
N ALA A 112 3.94 -10.77 6.49
CA ALA A 112 4.71 -11.05 7.70
C ALA A 112 5.85 -12.04 7.41
N LYS A 113 5.55 -13.16 6.73
CA LYS A 113 6.56 -14.16 6.33
C LYS A 113 7.60 -13.58 5.37
N TYR A 114 7.17 -12.74 4.42
CA TYR A 114 8.05 -12.04 3.51
C TYR A 114 9.04 -11.14 4.26
N ILE A 115 8.58 -10.31 5.17
CA ILE A 115 9.43 -9.42 5.97
C ILE A 115 10.38 -10.23 6.86
N MET A 116 9.89 -11.29 7.50
CA MET A 116 10.74 -12.19 8.31
C MET A 116 11.88 -12.77 7.48
N LYS A 117 11.59 -13.25 6.27
CA LYS A 117 12.60 -13.76 5.34
C LYS A 117 13.65 -12.68 4.99
N LYS A 118 13.20 -11.46 4.69
CA LYS A 118 14.08 -10.33 4.34
C LYS A 118 14.98 -9.89 5.51
N LEU A 119 14.47 -9.95 6.73
CA LEU A 119 15.22 -9.61 7.93
C LEU A 119 16.06 -10.78 8.49
N GLY A 120 15.98 -11.97 7.89
CA GLY A 120 16.69 -13.18 8.34
C GLY A 120 16.28 -13.63 9.75
N VAL A 121 14.97 -13.54 10.08
CA VAL A 121 14.43 -13.94 11.38
C VAL A 121 13.33 -14.98 11.20
N LYS A 122 13.25 -15.92 12.16
CA LYS A 122 12.20 -16.95 12.22
C LYS A 122 11.38 -16.71 13.49
N LEU A 123 10.12 -16.31 13.33
CA LEU A 123 9.17 -16.11 14.43
C LEU A 123 7.96 -17.00 14.22
N LYS A 124 7.38 -17.51 15.31
CA LYS A 124 6.06 -18.15 15.30
C LYS A 124 5.01 -17.06 15.27
N ILE A 125 4.12 -17.08 14.27
CA ILE A 125 3.03 -16.09 14.21
C ILE A 125 1.95 -16.51 15.22
N SER A 126 1.58 -15.58 16.11
CA SER A 126 0.44 -15.64 17.01
C SER A 126 -0.65 -14.72 16.49
N TYR A 127 -1.89 -15.19 16.45
CA TYR A 127 -3.03 -14.42 15.92
C TYR A 127 -3.92 -13.95 17.06
N ASP A 128 -4.02 -12.62 17.22
CA ASP A 128 -4.96 -12.01 18.19
C ASP A 128 -6.36 -11.97 17.58
N LYS A 129 -7.14 -13.03 17.81
CA LYS A 129 -8.51 -13.18 17.31
C LYS A 129 -9.53 -12.25 18.01
N ASN A 130 -9.15 -11.57 19.09
CA ASN A 130 -9.99 -10.56 19.72
C ASN A 130 -10.04 -9.27 18.88
N ARG A 131 -9.11 -9.10 17.95
CA ARG A 131 -9.12 -8.03 16.97
C ARG A 131 -9.84 -8.50 15.72
N LEU A 132 -10.86 -7.75 15.30
CA LEU A 132 -11.63 -8.06 14.10
C LEU A 132 -10.75 -7.94 12.85
N ASP A 133 -10.92 -8.88 11.93
CA ASP A 133 -10.39 -8.73 10.59
C ASP A 133 -11.07 -7.53 9.90
N GLY A 134 -10.28 -6.74 9.20
CA GLY A 134 -10.83 -5.75 8.30
C GLY A 134 -11.43 -6.40 7.04
N MET A 135 -11.76 -5.58 6.03
CA MET A 135 -12.28 -6.07 4.74
C MET A 135 -11.46 -7.25 4.21
N PRO A 136 -12.09 -8.37 3.79
CA PRO A 136 -11.39 -9.61 3.42
C PRO A 136 -10.39 -9.43 2.28
N LYS A 137 -10.72 -8.58 1.29
CA LYS A 137 -9.87 -8.34 0.12
C LYS A 137 -9.91 -6.87 -0.30
N LYS A 138 -8.75 -6.29 -0.59
CA LYS A 138 -8.59 -4.99 -1.26
C LYS A 138 -7.55 -5.14 -2.36
N CYS A 139 -8.01 -5.24 -3.60
CA CYS A 139 -7.19 -5.29 -4.80
C CYS A 139 -7.89 -4.47 -5.88
N LEU A 140 -7.17 -3.62 -6.55
CA LEU A 140 -7.70 -2.75 -7.57
C LEU A 140 -7.71 -3.44 -8.94
N ASP A 141 -8.76 -3.17 -9.72
CA ASP A 141 -8.71 -3.41 -11.15
C ASP A 141 -7.96 -2.25 -11.82
N ILE A 142 -6.83 -2.58 -12.42
CA ILE A 142 -5.92 -1.63 -13.08
C ILE A 142 -6.00 -1.70 -14.61
N SER A 143 -7.02 -2.36 -15.15
CA SER A 143 -7.19 -2.55 -16.61
C SER A 143 -7.24 -1.22 -17.34
N LEU A 144 -7.90 -0.21 -16.74
CA LEU A 144 -8.00 1.12 -17.31
C LEU A 144 -6.65 1.84 -17.36
N ALA A 145 -5.87 1.80 -16.29
CA ALA A 145 -4.52 2.38 -16.28
C ALA A 145 -3.63 1.76 -17.38
N LYS A 146 -3.70 0.43 -17.52
CA LYS A 146 -3.00 -0.30 -18.59
C LYS A 146 -3.46 0.12 -19.98
N LYS A 147 -4.78 0.32 -20.19
CA LYS A 147 -5.34 0.81 -21.46
C LYS A 147 -4.78 2.18 -21.84
N TYR A 148 -4.54 3.05 -20.85
CA TYR A 148 -3.87 4.34 -21.06
C TYR A 148 -2.35 4.22 -21.26
N GLY A 149 -1.77 3.02 -21.12
CA GLY A 149 -0.36 2.73 -21.32
C GLY A 149 0.50 2.80 -20.05
N TRP A 150 -0.11 2.93 -18.88
CA TRP A 150 0.62 2.95 -17.61
C TRP A 150 0.63 1.58 -16.90
N LYS A 151 1.76 1.23 -16.32
CA LYS A 151 1.93 0.05 -15.45
C LYS A 151 3.02 0.34 -14.41
N PRO A 152 2.96 -0.24 -13.20
CA PRO A 152 4.03 -0.14 -12.22
C PRO A 152 5.30 -0.81 -12.76
N THR A 153 6.46 -0.27 -12.42
CA THR A 153 7.77 -0.74 -12.90
C THR A 153 8.62 -1.33 -11.77
N ASN A 154 8.38 -0.91 -10.53
CA ASN A 154 9.18 -1.34 -9.40
C ASN A 154 8.70 -2.66 -8.81
N SER A 155 9.63 -3.55 -8.46
CA SER A 155 9.31 -4.77 -7.73
C SER A 155 9.06 -4.48 -6.24
N LEU A 156 8.29 -5.36 -5.57
CA LEU A 156 8.13 -5.31 -4.12
C LEU A 156 9.49 -5.35 -3.39
N ASP A 157 10.43 -6.14 -3.90
CA ASP A 157 11.78 -6.29 -3.33
C ASP A 157 12.58 -4.98 -3.40
N TYR A 158 12.52 -4.28 -4.52
CA TYR A 158 13.18 -2.99 -4.69
C TYR A 158 12.64 -1.97 -3.70
N GLY A 159 11.33 -1.76 -3.69
CA GLY A 159 10.68 -0.83 -2.77
C GLY A 159 10.92 -1.19 -1.30
N PHE A 160 10.87 -2.49 -0.95
CA PHE A 160 11.15 -2.95 0.40
C PHE A 160 12.58 -2.60 0.85
N ASN A 161 13.58 -2.81 0.02
CA ASN A 161 14.97 -2.52 0.36
C ASN A 161 15.19 -1.03 0.65
N LEU A 162 14.59 -0.15 -0.15
CA LEU A 162 14.65 1.30 0.09
C LEU A 162 13.91 1.70 1.37
N THR A 163 12.72 1.13 1.59
CA THR A 163 11.93 1.36 2.81
C THR A 163 12.67 0.89 4.06
N LEU A 164 13.30 -0.29 4.00
CA LEU A 164 14.09 -0.81 5.12
C LEU A 164 15.32 0.07 5.41
N LYS A 165 16.02 0.54 4.37
CA LYS A 165 17.17 1.44 4.51
C LYS A 165 16.76 2.75 5.20
N ASP A 166 15.62 3.33 4.81
CA ASP A 166 15.07 4.53 5.42
C ASP A 166 14.66 4.28 6.88
N PHE A 167 13.90 3.20 7.13
CA PHE A 167 13.50 2.80 8.48
C PHE A 167 14.69 2.65 9.43
N LEU A 168 15.80 2.05 8.97
CA LEU A 168 16.99 1.84 9.80
C LEU A 168 17.75 3.13 10.11
N LYS A 169 17.61 4.17 9.28
CA LYS A 169 18.22 5.50 9.54
C LYS A 169 17.41 6.32 10.55
N ASN A 170 16.07 6.19 10.53
CA ASN A 170 15.14 7.05 11.26
C ASN A 170 14.50 6.35 12.49
N ARG A 171 15.09 5.27 12.96
CA ARG A 171 14.64 4.49 14.14
C ARG A 171 15.08 5.10 15.48
#